data_630f129e0a80ef258a3b328a3a6bf65f
#
_entry.id   630f129e0a80ef258a3b328a3a6bf65f
#
_cell.length_a   1.000
_cell.length_b   1.000
_cell.length_c   1.000
_cell.angle_alpha   90.00
_cell.angle_beta   90.00
_cell.angle_gamma   90.00
#
_symmetry.space_group_name_H-M   'P 1'
#
loop_
_entity.id
_entity.type
_entity.pdbx_description
1 polymer ?
#
loop_
_entity_poly.entity_id
_entity_poly.type
_entity_poly.pdbx_seq_one_letter_code
_entity_poly.pdbx_strand_id
1 'polypeptide(L)'
;MKKIIVVGATGRLGREVVEGLEIDYEVIRAGRSGPDLKLDAFDFASVSEVFSSVAPFDGLVSCIGGAPFKPFEELTMEDFASGLSTKCLSQLNLAKAAIPFLNENGSITLTSGIIGDEPLLSGACAAAANGALNMCVSTLAAEYAGKLRINIVSPSIIENSVDDYGMLFDGFEPTSKESIIHAYRRTISAPITGRVLRLTRS
;
A
#
# COMPACT_ATOMS: atom_id res chain seq x y z
N MET A 1 1.48 21.69 -8.76
CA MET A 1 1.54 20.22 -8.86
C MET A 1 0.70 19.64 -7.73
N LYS A 2 0.12 18.45 -7.90
CA LYS A 2 -0.56 17.75 -6.80
C LYS A 2 0.45 17.27 -5.78
N LYS A 3 0.13 17.42 -4.49
CA LYS A 3 0.95 17.01 -3.35
C LYS A 3 0.58 15.59 -2.92
N ILE A 4 1.52 14.67 -2.98
CA ILE A 4 1.32 13.24 -2.67
C ILE A 4 2.25 12.81 -1.54
N ILE A 5 1.68 12.28 -0.48
CA ILE A 5 2.47 11.68 0.61
C ILE A 5 2.68 10.20 0.30
N VAL A 6 3.94 9.76 0.26
CA VAL A 6 4.31 8.35 0.09
C VAL A 6 4.88 7.80 1.39
N VAL A 7 4.12 6.96 2.07
CA VAL A 7 4.55 6.27 3.30
C VAL A 7 5.25 4.97 2.96
N GLY A 8 6.42 4.74 3.55
CA GLY A 8 7.31 3.64 3.18
C GLY A 8 8.25 3.97 2.02
N ALA A 9 8.47 5.25 1.78
CA ALA A 9 9.26 5.81 0.67
C ALA A 9 10.69 5.25 0.54
N THR A 10 11.28 4.79 1.64
CA THR A 10 12.66 4.24 1.67
C THR A 10 12.72 2.72 1.47
N GLY A 11 11.58 2.04 1.42
CA GLY A 11 11.46 0.60 1.13
C GLY A 11 11.72 0.28 -0.35
N ARG A 12 11.81 -1.01 -0.70
CA ARG A 12 12.05 -1.46 -2.07
C ARG A 12 10.99 -0.92 -3.04
N LEU A 13 9.72 -1.22 -2.75
CA LEU A 13 8.59 -0.73 -3.55
C LEU A 13 8.48 0.80 -3.50
N GLY A 14 8.61 1.39 -2.30
CA GLY A 14 8.44 2.82 -2.10
C GLY A 14 9.43 3.67 -2.90
N ARG A 15 10.68 3.24 -3.05
CA ARG A 15 11.68 3.96 -3.86
C ARG A 15 11.28 4.02 -5.34
N GLU A 16 10.81 2.92 -5.92
CA GLU A 16 10.35 2.88 -7.31
C GLU A 16 9.13 3.77 -7.52
N VAL A 17 8.19 3.73 -6.55
CA VAL A 17 6.99 4.57 -6.59
C VAL A 17 7.35 6.05 -6.49
N VAL A 18 8.22 6.43 -5.55
CA VAL A 18 8.70 7.82 -5.40
C VAL A 18 9.34 8.30 -6.69
N GLU A 19 10.32 7.56 -7.23
CA GLU A 19 11.02 7.92 -8.47
C GLU A 19 10.06 8.14 -9.64
N GLY A 20 9.03 7.29 -9.76
CA GLY A 20 8.02 7.44 -10.82
C GLY A 20 7.04 8.59 -10.60
N LEU A 21 6.73 8.92 -9.34
CA LEU A 21 5.77 9.98 -9.03
C LEU A 21 6.40 11.38 -9.03
N GLU A 22 7.67 11.52 -8.64
CA GLU A 22 8.38 12.82 -8.61
C GLU A 22 8.45 13.51 -9.99
N ILE A 23 8.20 12.79 -11.07
CA ILE A 23 8.15 13.35 -12.43
C ILE A 23 7.01 14.38 -12.59
N ASP A 24 5.82 14.10 -11.99
CA ASP A 24 4.61 14.89 -12.21
C ASP A 24 3.95 15.42 -10.94
N TYR A 25 4.43 15.00 -9.76
CA TYR A 25 3.84 15.31 -8.47
C TYR A 25 4.87 15.91 -7.52
N GLU A 26 4.40 16.74 -6.58
CA GLU A 26 5.17 17.10 -5.39
C GLU A 26 5.08 15.91 -4.40
N VAL A 27 6.15 15.15 -4.26
CA VAL A 27 6.18 13.96 -3.41
C VAL A 27 6.78 14.28 -2.05
N ILE A 28 6.04 13.97 -0.98
CA ILE A 28 6.51 14.01 0.41
C ILE A 28 6.81 12.58 0.84
N ARG A 29 8.08 12.30 1.15
CA ARG A 29 8.59 10.96 1.48
C ARG A 29 8.50 10.72 2.98
N ALA A 30 7.58 9.85 3.39
CA ALA A 30 7.24 9.61 4.80
C ALA A 30 7.56 8.17 5.24
N GLY A 31 7.74 8.00 6.55
CA GLY A 31 7.95 6.70 7.20
C GLY A 31 8.82 6.80 8.45
N ARG A 32 9.14 5.68 9.10
CA ARG A 32 10.01 5.66 10.29
C ARG A 32 11.40 6.27 10.04
N SER A 33 11.92 6.08 8.84
CA SER A 33 13.16 6.67 8.33
C SER A 33 12.88 7.58 7.12
N GLY A 34 11.70 8.18 7.04
CA GLY A 34 11.32 9.08 5.96
C GLY A 34 12.20 10.33 5.97
N PRO A 35 12.76 10.72 4.81
CA PRO A 35 13.62 11.91 4.76
C PRO A 35 12.88 13.23 4.98
N ASP A 36 11.62 13.32 4.56
CA ASP A 36 10.83 14.55 4.66
C ASP A 36 9.92 14.55 5.91
N LEU A 37 9.25 13.40 6.20
CA LEU A 37 8.38 13.22 7.36
C LEU A 37 8.69 11.92 8.09
N LYS A 38 8.85 12.02 9.41
CA LYS A 38 8.98 10.84 10.29
C LYS A 38 7.64 10.53 10.91
N LEU A 39 7.15 9.30 10.72
CA LEU A 39 5.94 8.79 11.36
C LEU A 39 6.02 7.28 11.62
N ASP A 40 5.31 6.84 12.63
CA ASP A 40 5.02 5.43 12.86
C ASP A 40 3.55 5.15 12.49
N ALA A 41 3.34 4.30 11.48
CA ALA A 41 2.01 3.97 10.98
C ALA A 41 1.10 3.27 12.01
N PHE A 42 1.64 2.82 13.14
CA PHE A 42 0.87 2.22 14.23
C PHE A 42 0.36 3.23 15.26
N ASP A 43 0.93 4.42 15.31
CA ASP A 43 0.51 5.50 16.21
C ASP A 43 -0.42 6.49 15.48
N PHE A 44 -1.74 6.34 15.71
CA PHE A 44 -2.75 7.18 15.07
C PHE A 44 -2.59 8.66 15.42
N ALA A 45 -2.31 8.99 16.69
CA ALA A 45 -2.18 10.37 17.11
C ALA A 45 -0.98 11.04 16.45
N SER A 46 0.16 10.37 16.45
CA SER A 46 1.38 10.83 15.77
C SER A 46 1.17 10.98 14.26
N VAL A 47 0.55 10.00 13.59
CA VAL A 47 0.25 10.09 12.16
C VAL A 47 -0.66 11.26 11.84
N SER A 48 -1.71 11.48 12.63
CA SER A 48 -2.65 12.58 12.43
C SER A 48 -1.99 13.95 12.61
N GLU A 49 -1.12 14.10 13.62
CA GLU A 49 -0.34 15.33 13.84
C GLU A 49 0.59 15.60 12.66
N VAL A 50 1.33 14.59 12.20
CA VAL A 50 2.24 14.70 11.04
C VAL A 50 1.48 15.10 9.78
N PHE A 51 0.34 14.48 9.49
CA PHE A 51 -0.46 14.84 8.31
C PHE A 51 -1.04 16.25 8.42
N SER A 52 -1.46 16.66 9.61
CA SER A 52 -1.93 18.05 9.87
C SER A 52 -0.84 19.08 9.54
N SER A 53 0.43 18.79 9.83
CA SER A 53 1.55 19.73 9.63
C SER A 53 1.83 20.03 8.14
N VAL A 54 1.39 19.17 7.23
CA VAL A 54 1.60 19.31 5.78
C VAL A 54 0.30 19.47 4.99
N ALA A 55 -0.83 19.53 5.69
CA ALA A 55 -2.15 19.69 5.10
C ALA A 55 -2.33 21.05 4.40
N PRO A 56 -3.22 21.14 3.38
CA PRO A 56 -3.88 20.02 2.72
C PRO A 56 -2.98 19.33 1.70
N PHE A 57 -3.34 18.10 1.32
CA PHE A 57 -2.66 17.34 0.27
C PHE A 57 -3.66 16.58 -0.64
N ASP A 58 -3.20 16.13 -1.83
CA ASP A 58 -4.08 15.56 -2.85
C ASP A 58 -4.12 14.04 -2.83
N GLY A 59 -3.11 13.40 -2.23
CA GLY A 59 -3.08 11.95 -2.18
C GLY A 59 -2.18 11.37 -1.11
N LEU A 60 -2.59 10.18 -0.63
CA LEU A 60 -1.79 9.30 0.20
C LEU A 60 -1.49 8.02 -0.58
N VAL A 61 -0.23 7.63 -0.60
CA VAL A 61 0.24 6.34 -1.10
C VAL A 61 0.93 5.60 0.04
N SER A 62 0.51 4.36 0.31
CA SER A 62 1.12 3.50 1.32
C SER A 62 1.85 2.34 0.66
N CYS A 63 3.17 2.29 0.84
CA CYS A 63 4.07 1.23 0.38
C CYS A 63 4.64 0.44 1.56
N ILE A 64 3.85 0.24 2.63
CA ILE A 64 4.28 -0.45 3.85
C ILE A 64 3.58 -1.79 4.03
N GLY A 65 4.10 -2.57 4.97
CA GLY A 65 3.51 -3.80 5.44
C GLY A 65 4.18 -5.05 4.89
N GLY A 66 4.19 -6.07 5.71
CA GLY A 66 4.70 -7.40 5.42
C GLY A 66 3.95 -8.43 6.24
N ALA A 67 4.13 -9.70 5.95
CA ALA A 67 3.61 -10.81 6.71
C ALA A 67 4.59 -11.97 6.67
N PRO A 68 4.64 -12.83 7.69
CA PRO A 68 5.47 -14.02 7.68
C PRO A 68 5.06 -15.00 6.58
N PHE A 69 6.06 -15.67 6.01
CA PHE A 69 5.91 -16.83 5.13
C PHE A 69 6.43 -18.06 5.85
N LYS A 70 5.53 -18.96 6.23
CA LYS A 70 5.85 -20.22 6.93
C LYS A 70 4.82 -21.29 6.54
N PRO A 71 5.17 -22.59 6.58
CA PRO A 71 4.18 -23.67 6.53
C PRO A 71 3.04 -23.42 7.52
N PHE A 72 1.82 -23.78 7.16
CA PHE A 72 0.64 -23.46 7.98
C PHE A 72 0.73 -24.04 9.41
N GLU A 73 1.28 -25.23 9.55
CA GLU A 73 1.51 -25.91 10.83
C GLU A 73 2.51 -25.20 11.75
N GLU A 74 3.38 -24.34 11.20
CA GLU A 74 4.36 -23.55 11.94
C GLU A 74 3.87 -22.13 12.27
N LEU A 75 2.75 -21.71 11.67
CA LEU A 75 2.17 -20.40 11.94
C LEU A 75 1.48 -20.36 13.31
N THR A 76 1.84 -19.37 14.10
CA THR A 76 1.19 -19.08 15.39
C THR A 76 0.08 -18.04 15.23
N MET A 77 -0.77 -17.88 16.23
CA MET A 77 -1.76 -16.78 16.25
C MET A 77 -1.09 -15.42 16.33
N GLU A 78 0.09 -15.33 16.93
CA GLU A 78 0.93 -14.13 16.97
C GLU A 78 1.46 -13.78 15.57
N ASP A 79 1.84 -14.74 14.73
CA ASP A 79 2.20 -14.52 13.34
C ASP A 79 1.03 -13.90 12.55
N PHE A 80 -0.19 -14.43 12.71
CA PHE A 80 -1.39 -13.87 12.10
C PHE A 80 -1.71 -12.47 12.61
N ALA A 81 -1.64 -12.24 13.92
CA ALA A 81 -1.87 -10.93 14.53
C ALA A 81 -0.83 -9.90 14.02
N SER A 82 0.43 -10.29 13.94
CA SER A 82 1.51 -9.46 13.40
C SER A 82 1.30 -9.15 11.93
N GLY A 83 1.00 -10.14 11.08
CA GLY A 83 0.74 -9.95 9.66
C GLY A 83 -0.44 -9.03 9.40
N LEU A 84 -1.56 -9.24 10.11
CA LEU A 84 -2.73 -8.35 10.03
C LEU A 84 -2.39 -6.93 10.51
N SER A 85 -1.69 -6.80 11.61
CA SER A 85 -1.28 -5.51 12.15
C SER A 85 -0.39 -4.74 11.17
N THR A 86 0.67 -5.38 10.67
CA THR A 86 1.67 -4.73 9.82
C THR A 86 1.17 -4.47 8.40
N LYS A 87 0.39 -5.37 7.81
CA LYS A 87 -0.04 -5.27 6.40
C LYS A 87 -1.41 -4.60 6.24
N CYS A 88 -2.35 -4.86 7.15
CA CYS A 88 -3.72 -4.36 7.02
C CYS A 88 -3.97 -3.14 7.93
N LEU A 89 -3.85 -3.32 9.25
CA LEU A 89 -4.26 -2.29 10.21
C LEU A 89 -3.41 -1.02 10.13
N SER A 90 -2.10 -1.14 9.93
CA SER A 90 -1.23 0.03 9.77
C SER A 90 -1.63 0.89 8.57
N GLN A 91 -1.99 0.28 7.45
CA GLN A 91 -2.43 1.01 6.25
C GLN A 91 -3.84 1.61 6.42
N LEU A 92 -4.75 0.91 7.09
CA LEU A 92 -6.07 1.47 7.43
C LEU A 92 -5.93 2.64 8.41
N ASN A 93 -4.98 2.56 9.35
CA ASN A 93 -4.66 3.66 10.25
C ASN A 93 -4.20 4.91 9.48
N LEU A 94 -3.28 4.74 8.53
CA LEU A 94 -2.84 5.83 7.64
C LEU A 94 -4.01 6.42 6.84
N ALA A 95 -4.84 5.57 6.26
CA ALA A 95 -6.01 6.01 5.49
C ALA A 95 -6.97 6.83 6.35
N LYS A 96 -7.32 6.31 7.55
CA LYS A 96 -8.20 6.99 8.51
C LYS A 96 -7.65 8.35 8.93
N ALA A 97 -6.34 8.43 9.22
CA ALA A 97 -5.70 9.68 9.63
C ALA A 97 -5.60 10.70 8.48
N ALA A 98 -5.50 10.25 7.22
CA ALA A 98 -5.36 11.14 6.06
C ALA A 98 -6.67 11.82 5.65
N ILE A 99 -7.80 11.14 5.81
CA ILE A 99 -9.12 11.60 5.30
C ILE A 99 -9.45 13.06 5.65
N PRO A 100 -9.26 13.55 6.89
CA PRO A 100 -9.59 14.93 7.24
C PRO A 100 -8.73 16.00 6.55
N PHE A 101 -7.60 15.61 5.98
CA PHE A 101 -6.60 16.53 5.43
C PHE A 101 -6.47 16.46 3.90
N LEU A 102 -7.22 15.56 3.26
CA LEU A 102 -7.26 15.45 1.80
C LEU A 102 -8.07 16.58 1.18
N ASN A 103 -7.57 17.08 0.05
CA ASN A 103 -8.35 17.95 -0.83
C ASN A 103 -9.58 17.22 -1.39
N GLU A 104 -10.58 17.98 -1.88
CA GLU A 104 -11.72 17.40 -2.61
C GLU A 104 -11.24 16.50 -3.75
N ASN A 105 -11.91 15.36 -3.93
CA ASN A 105 -11.52 14.33 -4.89
C ASN A 105 -10.10 13.78 -4.69
N GLY A 106 -9.54 13.92 -3.51
CA GLY A 106 -8.28 13.32 -3.12
C GLY A 106 -8.27 11.80 -3.29
N SER A 107 -7.08 11.23 -3.28
CA SER A 107 -6.91 9.79 -3.50
C SER A 107 -6.12 9.12 -2.37
N ILE A 108 -6.55 7.92 -1.98
CA ILE A 108 -5.81 7.02 -1.11
C ILE A 108 -5.48 5.77 -1.91
N THR A 109 -4.21 5.42 -1.96
CA THR A 109 -3.72 4.19 -2.59
C THR A 109 -3.01 3.35 -1.54
N LEU A 110 -3.57 2.19 -1.25
CA LEU A 110 -2.96 1.20 -0.35
C LEU A 110 -2.31 0.09 -1.16
N THR A 111 -1.43 -0.68 -0.54
CA THR A 111 -0.71 -1.77 -1.20
C THR A 111 -1.04 -3.10 -0.57
N SER A 112 -1.64 -4.01 -1.33
CA SER A 112 -1.77 -5.42 -0.96
C SER A 112 -0.68 -6.25 -1.66
N GLY A 113 -1.01 -7.40 -2.15
CA GLY A 113 -0.19 -8.28 -2.96
C GLY A 113 -1.06 -9.37 -3.57
N ILE A 114 -0.63 -9.94 -4.68
CA ILE A 114 -1.37 -10.96 -5.45
C ILE A 114 -1.81 -12.13 -4.59
N ILE A 115 -1.07 -12.45 -3.54
CA ILE A 115 -1.39 -13.51 -2.59
C ILE A 115 -2.73 -13.30 -1.84
N GLY A 116 -3.31 -12.11 -1.89
CA GLY A 116 -4.68 -11.89 -1.42
C GLY A 116 -5.76 -12.48 -2.32
N ASP A 117 -5.41 -12.89 -3.52
CA ASP A 117 -6.30 -13.41 -4.56
C ASP A 117 -5.83 -14.78 -5.10
N GLU A 118 -4.53 -15.02 -5.15
CA GLU A 118 -3.91 -16.23 -5.69
C GLU A 118 -3.20 -17.03 -4.58
N PRO A 119 -3.35 -18.36 -4.54
CA PRO A 119 -2.73 -19.19 -3.52
C PRO A 119 -1.20 -19.25 -3.69
N LEU A 120 -0.49 -19.15 -2.57
CA LEU A 120 0.95 -19.30 -2.52
C LEU A 120 1.32 -20.21 -1.34
N LEU A 121 2.21 -21.17 -1.56
CA LEU A 121 2.69 -22.05 -0.49
C LEU A 121 3.33 -21.23 0.64
N SER A 122 3.09 -21.64 1.85
CA SER A 122 3.56 -20.93 3.06
C SER A 122 3.02 -19.50 3.23
N GLY A 123 2.04 -19.09 2.42
CA GLY A 123 1.52 -17.73 2.35
C GLY A 123 0.25 -17.45 3.13
N ALA A 124 -0.25 -18.38 3.95
CA ALA A 124 -1.57 -18.25 4.59
C ALA A 124 -1.73 -16.95 5.42
N CYS A 125 -0.71 -16.55 6.17
CA CYS A 125 -0.72 -15.29 6.92
C CYS A 125 -0.79 -14.07 6.00
N ALA A 126 0.02 -14.04 4.94
CA ALA A 126 0.00 -12.97 3.96
C ALA A 126 -1.32 -12.91 3.19
N ALA A 127 -1.90 -14.07 2.82
CA ALA A 127 -3.21 -14.15 2.17
C ALA A 127 -4.32 -13.55 3.04
N ALA A 128 -4.37 -13.91 4.32
CA ALA A 128 -5.33 -13.35 5.27
C ALA A 128 -5.23 -11.82 5.38
N ALA A 129 -4.01 -11.28 5.52
CA ALA A 129 -3.80 -9.85 5.68
C ALA A 129 -4.09 -9.04 4.41
N ASN A 130 -3.68 -9.53 3.23
CA ASN A 130 -3.95 -8.89 1.95
C ASN A 130 -5.44 -8.98 1.57
N GLY A 131 -6.07 -10.14 1.77
CA GLY A 131 -7.50 -10.34 1.52
C GLY A 131 -8.37 -9.44 2.40
N ALA A 132 -8.02 -9.31 3.69
CA ALA A 132 -8.71 -8.38 4.60
C ALA A 132 -8.61 -6.93 4.09
N LEU A 133 -7.41 -6.48 3.69
CA LEU A 133 -7.20 -5.14 3.16
C LEU A 133 -8.01 -4.91 1.87
N ASN A 134 -8.01 -5.87 0.94
CA ASN A 134 -8.74 -5.78 -0.32
C ASN A 134 -10.24 -5.56 -0.08
N MET A 135 -10.85 -6.30 0.84
CA MET A 135 -12.27 -6.17 1.14
C MET A 135 -12.59 -4.88 1.89
N CYS A 136 -11.76 -4.47 2.87
CA CYS A 136 -11.94 -3.21 3.58
C CYS A 136 -11.95 -2.02 2.61
N VAL A 137 -11.03 -1.97 1.64
CA VAL A 137 -10.98 -0.86 0.67
C VAL A 137 -12.21 -0.80 -0.21
N SER A 138 -12.77 -1.94 -0.62
CA SER A 138 -14.02 -1.97 -1.38
C SER A 138 -15.18 -1.35 -0.60
N THR A 139 -15.27 -1.63 0.70
CA THR A 139 -16.28 -1.06 1.60
C THR A 139 -16.07 0.46 1.80
N LEU A 140 -14.84 0.86 2.12
CA LEU A 140 -14.50 2.28 2.31
C LEU A 140 -14.77 3.12 1.04
N ALA A 141 -14.48 2.57 -0.13
CA ALA A 141 -14.76 3.25 -1.39
C ALA A 141 -16.26 3.52 -1.61
N ALA A 142 -17.13 2.63 -1.13
CA ALA A 142 -18.58 2.85 -1.15
C ALA A 142 -19.00 3.91 -0.13
N GLU A 143 -18.44 3.89 1.09
CA GLU A 143 -18.75 4.88 2.13
C GLU A 143 -18.32 6.30 1.76
N TYR A 144 -17.22 6.46 1.02
CA TYR A 144 -16.67 7.74 0.61
C TYR A 144 -16.94 8.09 -0.85
N ALA A 145 -17.90 7.41 -1.50
CA ALA A 145 -18.28 7.69 -2.88
C ALA A 145 -18.61 9.18 -3.11
N GLY A 146 -18.03 9.76 -4.14
CA GLY A 146 -18.21 11.18 -4.48
C GLY A 146 -17.41 12.17 -3.61
N LYS A 147 -16.70 11.71 -2.58
CA LYS A 147 -15.87 12.57 -1.71
C LYS A 147 -14.39 12.38 -1.97
N LEU A 148 -13.94 11.15 -1.97
CA LEU A 148 -12.55 10.77 -2.24
C LEU A 148 -12.50 9.40 -2.92
N ARG A 149 -11.33 9.03 -3.42
CA ARG A 149 -11.11 7.76 -4.11
C ARG A 149 -10.15 6.91 -3.31
N ILE A 150 -10.51 5.65 -3.09
CA ILE A 150 -9.68 4.69 -2.36
C ILE A 150 -9.46 3.47 -3.25
N ASN A 151 -8.21 3.11 -3.51
CA ASN A 151 -7.84 1.98 -4.35
C ASN A 151 -6.68 1.19 -3.75
N ILE A 152 -6.44 0.01 -4.31
CA ILE A 152 -5.30 -0.86 -3.98
C ILE A 152 -4.47 -1.11 -5.24
N VAL A 153 -3.15 -1.11 -5.07
CA VAL A 153 -2.21 -1.74 -6.00
C VAL A 153 -1.80 -3.09 -5.39
N SER A 154 -1.97 -4.14 -6.16
CA SER A 154 -1.69 -5.54 -5.76
C SER A 154 -0.66 -6.15 -6.72
N PRO A 155 0.64 -5.91 -6.48
CA PRO A 155 1.69 -6.50 -7.31
C PRO A 155 1.86 -7.98 -7.03
N SER A 156 2.40 -8.71 -8.00
CA SER A 156 3.09 -9.97 -7.80
C SER A 156 4.42 -9.70 -7.07
N ILE A 157 5.36 -10.63 -7.11
CA ILE A 157 6.72 -10.32 -6.67
C ILE A 157 7.27 -9.18 -7.53
N ILE A 158 7.88 -8.16 -6.91
CA ILE A 158 8.50 -7.06 -7.63
C ILE A 158 9.93 -7.45 -8.07
N GLU A 159 10.37 -6.97 -9.24
CA GLU A 159 11.65 -7.36 -9.85
C GLU A 159 12.83 -7.24 -8.87
N ASN A 160 12.92 -6.16 -8.10
CA ASN A 160 14.00 -5.94 -7.14
C ASN A 160 13.92 -6.81 -5.86
N SER A 161 12.98 -7.75 -5.79
CA SER A 161 12.81 -8.69 -4.67
C SER A 161 12.92 -10.16 -5.09
N VAL A 162 13.17 -10.43 -6.37
CA VAL A 162 13.24 -11.79 -6.91
C VAL A 162 14.37 -12.60 -6.26
N ASP A 163 15.52 -11.99 -6.04
CA ASP A 163 16.68 -12.69 -5.43
C ASP A 163 16.38 -13.20 -4.00
N ASP A 164 15.53 -12.49 -3.25
CA ASP A 164 15.21 -12.84 -1.87
C ASP A 164 13.98 -13.74 -1.73
N TYR A 165 12.97 -13.54 -2.59
CA TYR A 165 11.65 -14.16 -2.44
C TYR A 165 11.18 -14.95 -3.65
N GLY A 166 11.92 -14.95 -4.77
CA GLY A 166 11.49 -15.56 -6.02
C GLY A 166 11.11 -17.03 -5.90
N MET A 167 11.83 -17.79 -5.05
CA MET A 167 11.51 -19.18 -4.79
C MET A 167 10.11 -19.43 -4.22
N LEU A 168 9.52 -18.44 -3.53
CA LEU A 168 8.15 -18.52 -3.00
C LEU A 168 7.10 -18.25 -4.08
N PHE A 169 7.50 -17.60 -5.17
CA PHE A 169 6.63 -17.16 -6.27
C PHE A 169 6.87 -17.96 -7.55
N ASP A 170 7.19 -19.24 -7.41
CA ASP A 170 7.38 -20.13 -8.58
C ASP A 170 6.15 -20.11 -9.49
N GLY A 171 6.37 -19.87 -10.79
CA GLY A 171 5.31 -19.73 -11.79
C GLY A 171 4.66 -18.34 -11.88
N PHE A 172 5.03 -17.38 -11.01
CA PHE A 172 4.56 -16.01 -11.11
C PHE A 172 5.55 -15.14 -11.89
N GLU A 173 5.04 -14.33 -12.80
CA GLU A 173 5.86 -13.32 -13.48
C GLU A 173 6.15 -12.15 -12.53
N PRO A 174 7.41 -11.72 -12.40
CA PRO A 174 7.75 -10.54 -11.61
C PRO A 174 7.08 -9.27 -12.17
N THR A 175 6.59 -8.42 -11.27
CA THR A 175 6.02 -7.13 -11.65
C THR A 175 7.15 -6.14 -11.94
N SER A 176 7.16 -5.58 -13.15
CA SER A 176 8.17 -4.60 -13.56
C SER A 176 7.97 -3.24 -12.88
N LYS A 177 9.06 -2.50 -12.74
CA LYS A 177 9.06 -1.13 -12.20
C LYS A 177 8.09 -0.22 -12.97
N GLU A 178 8.04 -0.31 -14.30
CA GLU A 178 7.14 0.48 -15.13
C GLU A 178 5.67 0.17 -14.84
N SER A 179 5.33 -1.11 -14.68
CA SER A 179 3.97 -1.54 -14.33
C SER A 179 3.55 -1.01 -12.96
N ILE A 180 4.46 -1.02 -11.98
CA ILE A 180 4.26 -0.46 -10.65
C ILE A 180 3.96 1.04 -10.78
N ILE A 181 4.83 1.81 -11.41
CA ILE A 181 4.68 3.27 -11.57
C ILE A 181 3.35 3.61 -12.24
N HIS A 182 3.01 2.93 -13.34
CA HIS A 182 1.75 3.16 -14.06
C HIS A 182 0.53 2.89 -13.18
N ALA A 183 0.55 1.83 -12.37
CA ALA A 183 -0.57 1.50 -11.49
C ALA A 183 -0.78 2.57 -10.41
N TYR A 184 0.27 3.01 -9.72
CA TYR A 184 0.16 4.07 -8.72
C TYR A 184 -0.28 5.40 -9.34
N ARG A 185 0.28 5.80 -10.48
CA ARG A 185 -0.17 6.99 -11.21
C ARG A 185 -1.66 6.90 -11.58
N ARG A 186 -2.11 5.73 -12.03
CA ARG A 186 -3.52 5.51 -12.37
C ARG A 186 -4.45 5.67 -11.17
N THR A 187 -4.09 5.17 -9.99
CA THR A 187 -4.92 5.33 -8.78
C THR A 187 -5.00 6.79 -8.33
N ILE A 188 -3.97 7.61 -8.58
CA ILE A 188 -3.91 9.03 -8.24
C ILE A 188 -4.68 9.88 -9.26
N SER A 189 -4.58 9.58 -10.55
CA SER A 189 -5.08 10.46 -11.62
C SER A 189 -6.43 10.05 -12.19
N ALA A 190 -6.72 8.75 -12.29
CA ALA A 190 -7.94 8.25 -12.93
C ALA A 190 -9.17 8.34 -12.00
N PRO A 191 -10.39 8.51 -12.55
CA PRO A 191 -11.64 8.56 -11.78
C PRO A 191 -12.10 7.15 -11.38
N ILE A 192 -11.23 6.38 -10.72
CA ILE A 192 -11.52 5.03 -10.23
C ILE A 192 -11.52 5.00 -8.71
N THR A 193 -12.42 4.21 -8.13
CA THR A 193 -12.47 3.94 -6.69
C THR A 193 -12.91 2.49 -6.42
N GLY A 194 -12.52 1.93 -5.28
CA GLY A 194 -12.84 0.56 -4.89
C GLY A 194 -12.13 -0.52 -5.72
N ARG A 195 -11.09 -0.16 -6.46
CA ARG A 195 -10.37 -1.10 -7.33
C ARG A 195 -9.17 -1.70 -6.66
N VAL A 196 -9.01 -3.01 -6.85
CA VAL A 196 -7.75 -3.73 -6.63
C VAL A 196 -7.08 -3.89 -7.99
N LEU A 197 -6.02 -3.12 -8.23
CA LEU A 197 -5.24 -3.19 -9.47
C LEU A 197 -4.21 -4.31 -9.32
N ARG A 198 -4.56 -5.48 -9.84
CA ARG A 198 -3.68 -6.67 -9.86
C ARG A 198 -2.65 -6.50 -10.96
N LEU A 199 -1.38 -6.60 -10.61
CA LEU A 199 -0.26 -6.48 -11.54
C LEU A 199 0.29 -7.87 -11.83
N THR A 200 -0.50 -8.67 -12.51
CA THR A 200 -0.12 -9.97 -13.07
C THR A 200 -0.33 -9.90 -14.57
N ARG A 201 0.58 -10.47 -15.35
CA ARG A 201 0.26 -10.83 -16.73
C ARG A 201 -0.51 -12.14 -16.67
N SER A 202 -1.72 -12.11 -17.18
CA SER A 202 -2.52 -13.32 -17.47
C SER A 202 -2.08 -13.92 -18.79
#